data_97c6e270ed5d9664a8e1381be0bcec84
#
_entry.id   97c6e270ed5d9664a8e1381be0bcec84
#
_cell.length_a   1.000
_cell.length_b   1.000
_cell.length_c   1.000
_cell.angle_alpha   90.00
_cell.angle_beta   90.00
_cell.angle_gamma   90.00
#
_symmetry.space_group_name_H-M   'P 1'
#
loop_
_entity.id
_entity.type
_entity.pdbx_description
1 polymer ?
#
loop_
_entity_poly.entity_id
_entity_poly.type
_entity_poly.pdbx_seq_one_letter_code
_entity_poly.pdbx_strand_id
1 'polypeptide(L)'
;MHRSLAGAVLLFVPLAVLAQTFPSKPVRIVVPFPPGGGADTLTRIMEPKLAAIWAQPVIVENRPGASGHIGADFVAKSVPDGHTLVMASTAALDEKNVVEFAPVSLVSASPYIVTANSKVAATNVRELIALAKANPGKLSFGSSGTGAASHLSAELFKSMAGVDLLHVPYKGTGQALTDLLAGHVNLMFAPAQTVMPHVQSGKLKALGVTGARRSQTLPDLPTVAESGLPGYEAVGWFGLLAPAATPKATVAKLSADANRVLAMRDVREKMLGLGAEPAGNTPEEFASFVRGDQAKWSRLMKEAGITPE
;
A
#
# COMPACT_ATOMS: atom_id res chain seq x y z
N MET A 1 -9.90 -75.33 41.80
CA MET A 1 -10.14 -74.60 40.54
C MET A 1 -9.95 -73.10 40.80
N HIS A 2 -8.76 -72.59 40.53
CA HIS A 2 -8.50 -71.13 40.70
C HIS A 2 -8.39 -70.50 39.31
N ARG A 3 -9.29 -69.59 38.99
CA ARG A 3 -9.28 -68.77 37.76
C ARG A 3 -8.57 -67.44 38.08
N SER A 4 -7.36 -67.29 37.57
CA SER A 4 -6.66 -66.00 37.58
C SER A 4 -7.18 -65.13 36.47
N LEU A 5 -7.80 -63.98 36.83
CA LEU A 5 -8.10 -62.89 35.88
C LEU A 5 -6.84 -62.03 35.73
N ALA A 6 -6.24 -62.07 34.55
CA ALA A 6 -5.18 -61.15 34.18
C ALA A 6 -5.84 -59.86 33.66
N GLY A 7 -5.74 -58.80 34.46
CA GLY A 7 -6.19 -57.45 34.06
C GLY A 7 -5.19 -56.80 33.09
N ALA A 8 -5.60 -56.57 31.86
CA ALA A 8 -4.81 -55.80 30.89
C ALA A 8 -4.90 -54.31 31.23
N VAL A 9 -3.79 -53.72 31.67
CA VAL A 9 -3.64 -52.27 31.86
C VAL A 9 -3.34 -51.63 30.48
N LEU A 10 -4.31 -50.96 29.90
CA LEU A 10 -4.14 -50.11 28.71
C LEU A 10 -3.39 -48.81 29.13
N LEU A 11 -2.10 -48.75 28.80
CA LEU A 11 -1.32 -47.51 28.90
C LEU A 11 -1.82 -46.48 27.83
N PHE A 12 -2.57 -45.48 28.25
CA PHE A 12 -2.88 -44.31 27.42
C PHE A 12 -1.61 -43.44 27.32
N VAL A 13 -0.88 -43.55 26.20
CA VAL A 13 0.20 -42.63 25.86
C VAL A 13 -0.47 -41.38 25.26
N PRO A 14 -0.38 -40.21 25.90
CA PRO A 14 -0.88 -39.01 25.29
C PRO A 14 -0.03 -38.73 24.05
N LEU A 15 -0.63 -38.76 22.84
CA LEU A 15 -0.04 -38.17 21.65
C LEU A 15 0.10 -36.68 21.90
N ALA A 16 1.30 -36.21 22.22
CA ALA A 16 1.63 -34.79 22.17
C ALA A 16 1.48 -34.36 20.69
N VAL A 17 0.37 -33.73 20.37
CA VAL A 17 0.22 -33.05 19.08
C VAL A 17 1.27 -31.95 19.10
N LEU A 18 2.40 -32.19 18.43
CA LEU A 18 3.39 -31.17 18.16
C LEU A 18 2.67 -30.09 17.35
N ALA A 19 2.31 -29.01 18.02
CA ALA A 19 1.77 -27.83 17.35
C ALA A 19 2.79 -27.41 16.29
N GLN A 20 2.43 -27.58 15.01
CA GLN A 20 3.29 -27.18 13.91
C GLN A 20 3.61 -25.71 14.07
N THR A 21 4.88 -25.38 14.19
CA THR A 21 5.32 -23.99 14.30
C THR A 21 4.95 -23.26 13.00
N PHE A 22 4.12 -22.22 13.12
CA PHE A 22 3.78 -21.37 11.98
C PHE A 22 4.96 -20.44 11.66
N PRO A 23 5.28 -20.24 10.36
CA PRO A 23 4.80 -20.95 9.18
C PRO A 23 5.47 -22.31 8.98
N SER A 24 4.70 -23.31 8.55
CA SER A 24 5.17 -24.69 8.30
C SER A 24 5.46 -24.99 6.82
N LYS A 25 5.18 -24.04 5.92
CA LYS A 25 5.36 -24.11 4.47
C LYS A 25 5.61 -22.71 3.91
N PRO A 26 5.98 -22.54 2.62
CA PRO A 26 6.20 -21.24 2.01
C PRO A 26 5.00 -20.29 2.22
N VAL A 27 5.31 -19.01 2.52
CA VAL A 27 4.32 -17.94 2.64
C VAL A 27 4.28 -17.14 1.35
N ARG A 28 3.08 -16.94 0.81
CA ARG A 28 2.84 -16.13 -0.38
C ARG A 28 2.36 -14.74 0.02
N ILE A 29 2.99 -13.72 -0.53
CA ILE A 29 2.51 -12.33 -0.44
C ILE A 29 2.07 -11.91 -1.84
N VAL A 30 0.75 -11.76 -2.01
CA VAL A 30 0.16 -11.27 -3.26
C VAL A 30 0.28 -9.75 -3.29
N VAL A 31 0.88 -9.24 -4.35
CA VAL A 31 0.92 -7.82 -4.68
C VAL A 31 -0.14 -7.59 -5.75
N PRO A 32 -1.25 -6.90 -5.45
CA PRO A 32 -2.39 -6.77 -6.38
C PRO A 32 -2.16 -5.72 -7.48
N PHE A 33 -0.88 -5.43 -7.78
CA PHE A 33 -0.44 -4.45 -8.76
C PHE A 33 0.71 -5.00 -9.63
N PRO A 34 0.96 -4.40 -10.81
CA PRO A 34 2.13 -4.74 -11.62
C PRO A 34 3.46 -4.55 -10.87
N PRO A 35 4.52 -5.27 -11.29
CA PRO A 35 5.85 -5.08 -10.73
C PRO A 35 6.36 -3.64 -10.88
N GLY A 36 7.24 -3.22 -9.96
CA GLY A 36 7.89 -1.90 -9.96
C GLY A 36 7.08 -0.77 -9.31
N GLY A 37 5.84 -1.02 -8.90
CA GLY A 37 5.06 -0.08 -8.09
C GLY A 37 5.47 -0.09 -6.61
N GLY A 38 4.90 0.85 -5.83
CA GLY A 38 5.23 0.98 -4.41
C GLY A 38 4.99 -0.29 -3.58
N ALA A 39 3.85 -0.94 -3.77
CA ALA A 39 3.53 -2.20 -3.09
C ALA A 39 4.55 -3.30 -3.39
N ASP A 40 4.94 -3.46 -4.67
CA ASP A 40 5.94 -4.46 -5.10
C ASP A 40 7.31 -4.16 -4.50
N THR A 41 7.75 -2.91 -4.58
CA THR A 41 9.04 -2.48 -4.04
C THR A 41 9.14 -2.73 -2.53
N LEU A 42 8.13 -2.34 -1.77
CA LEU A 42 8.13 -2.53 -0.32
C LEU A 42 8.06 -4.01 0.06
N THR A 43 7.25 -4.80 -0.65
CA THR A 43 7.18 -6.25 -0.41
C THR A 43 8.54 -6.91 -0.63
N ARG A 44 9.26 -6.56 -1.71
CA ARG A 44 10.59 -7.11 -2.01
C ARG A 44 11.69 -6.64 -1.07
N ILE A 45 11.52 -5.49 -0.41
CA ILE A 45 12.42 -5.07 0.68
C ILE A 45 12.22 -5.95 1.92
N MET A 46 10.97 -6.31 2.24
CA MET A 46 10.63 -7.11 3.43
C MET A 46 10.85 -8.61 3.23
N GLU A 47 10.63 -9.12 2.01
CA GLU A 47 10.62 -10.55 1.65
C GLU A 47 11.84 -11.31 2.21
N PRO A 48 13.12 -10.94 1.94
CA PRO A 48 14.28 -11.71 2.39
C PRO A 48 14.41 -11.73 3.92
N LYS A 49 13.93 -10.71 4.60
CA LYS A 49 13.95 -10.63 6.07
C LYS A 49 12.87 -11.50 6.70
N LEU A 50 11.68 -11.50 6.13
CA LEU A 50 10.59 -12.39 6.55
C LEU A 50 10.98 -13.86 6.30
N ALA A 51 11.56 -14.18 5.15
CA ALA A 51 12.04 -15.52 4.83
C ALA A 51 13.09 -16.01 5.86
N ALA A 52 14.02 -15.14 6.26
CA ALA A 52 15.02 -15.46 7.29
C ALA A 52 14.40 -15.68 8.68
N ILE A 53 13.40 -14.87 9.09
CA ILE A 53 12.70 -15.02 10.36
C ILE A 53 11.88 -16.30 10.40
N TRP A 54 11.21 -16.62 9.30
CA TRP A 54 10.29 -17.76 9.22
C TRP A 54 10.99 -19.09 8.89
N ALA A 55 12.24 -19.05 8.47
CA ALA A 55 12.95 -20.22 7.94
C ALA A 55 12.13 -20.95 6.85
N GLN A 56 11.33 -20.19 6.11
CA GLN A 56 10.49 -20.62 5.01
C GLN A 56 10.61 -19.65 3.84
N PRO A 57 10.52 -20.12 2.60
CA PRO A 57 10.48 -19.24 1.44
C PRO A 57 9.30 -18.26 1.52
N VAL A 58 9.52 -17.00 1.15
CA VAL A 58 8.47 -16.03 0.91
C VAL A 58 8.36 -15.79 -0.59
N ILE A 59 7.17 -15.98 -1.14
CA ILE A 59 6.91 -15.87 -2.57
C ILE A 59 6.15 -14.57 -2.82
N VAL A 60 6.75 -13.64 -3.55
CA VAL A 60 6.08 -12.41 -4.00
C VAL A 60 5.42 -12.66 -5.34
N GLU A 61 4.08 -12.57 -5.39
CA GLU A 61 3.28 -12.84 -6.58
C GLU A 61 2.49 -11.60 -7.01
N ASN A 62 2.77 -11.06 -8.20
CA ASN A 62 2.01 -9.93 -8.73
C ASN A 62 0.73 -10.43 -9.43
N ARG A 63 -0.45 -9.96 -8.96
CA ARG A 63 -1.77 -10.25 -9.53
C ARG A 63 -2.55 -8.95 -9.78
N PRO A 64 -2.21 -8.22 -10.84
CA PRO A 64 -2.85 -6.93 -11.14
C PRO A 64 -4.25 -7.11 -11.75
N GLY A 65 -5.05 -6.04 -11.69
CA GLY A 65 -6.32 -5.91 -12.38
C GLY A 65 -7.42 -5.31 -11.48
N ALA A 66 -8.38 -4.61 -12.08
CA ALA A 66 -9.49 -3.93 -11.41
C ALA A 66 -9.00 -3.14 -10.17
N SER A 67 -8.07 -2.21 -10.37
CA SER A 67 -7.47 -1.38 -9.30
C SER A 67 -6.89 -2.17 -8.11
N GLY A 68 -6.62 -3.48 -8.28
CA GLY A 68 -6.10 -4.37 -7.25
C GLY A 68 -7.12 -5.37 -6.69
N HIS A 69 -8.39 -5.22 -7.01
CA HIS A 69 -9.45 -6.10 -6.50
C HIS A 69 -9.24 -7.57 -6.89
N ILE A 70 -8.74 -7.88 -8.12
CA ILE A 70 -8.49 -9.27 -8.55
C ILE A 70 -7.50 -9.96 -7.61
N GLY A 71 -6.40 -9.31 -7.25
CA GLY A 71 -5.42 -9.87 -6.33
C GLY A 71 -5.92 -9.95 -4.89
N ALA A 72 -6.67 -8.94 -4.44
CA ALA A 72 -7.28 -8.93 -3.12
C ALA A 72 -8.30 -10.05 -2.97
N ASP A 73 -9.24 -10.21 -3.90
CA ASP A 73 -10.25 -11.27 -3.92
C ASP A 73 -9.63 -12.67 -3.92
N PHE A 74 -8.53 -12.85 -4.64
CA PHE A 74 -7.81 -14.13 -4.62
C PHE A 74 -7.34 -14.48 -3.21
N VAL A 75 -6.83 -13.50 -2.45
CA VAL A 75 -6.39 -13.71 -1.07
C VAL A 75 -7.57 -13.90 -0.14
N ALA A 76 -8.62 -13.10 -0.25
CA ALA A 76 -9.83 -13.22 0.57
C ALA A 76 -10.42 -14.65 0.53
N LYS A 77 -10.37 -15.29 -0.64
CA LYS A 77 -10.87 -16.66 -0.90
C LYS A 77 -9.84 -17.76 -0.64
N SER A 78 -8.62 -17.41 -0.23
CA SER A 78 -7.57 -18.38 0.09
C SER A 78 -7.82 -19.05 1.45
N VAL A 79 -7.14 -20.20 1.67
CA VAL A 79 -7.20 -20.90 2.97
C VAL A 79 -6.75 -19.95 4.08
N PRO A 80 -7.54 -19.73 5.14
CA PRO A 80 -7.24 -18.75 6.18
C PRO A 80 -6.24 -19.29 7.22
N ASP A 81 -5.12 -19.82 6.76
CA ASP A 81 -4.06 -20.42 7.60
C ASP A 81 -2.85 -19.50 7.80
N GLY A 82 -2.89 -18.28 7.21
CA GLY A 82 -1.83 -17.29 7.30
C GLY A 82 -0.71 -17.44 6.26
N HIS A 83 -0.74 -18.46 5.38
CA HIS A 83 0.30 -18.67 4.36
C HIS A 83 0.01 -17.92 3.04
N THR A 84 -1.11 -17.22 2.94
CA THR A 84 -1.41 -16.34 1.80
C THR A 84 -1.85 -14.99 2.33
N LEU A 85 -1.08 -13.95 1.99
CA LEU A 85 -1.28 -12.58 2.44
C LEU A 85 -1.43 -11.66 1.23
N VAL A 86 -2.02 -10.49 1.41
CA VAL A 86 -2.03 -9.42 0.41
C VAL A 86 -1.28 -8.18 0.92
N MET A 87 -0.47 -7.58 0.06
CA MET A 87 0.08 -6.23 0.26
C MET A 87 -0.89 -5.23 -0.36
N ALA A 88 -1.86 -4.79 0.41
CA ALA A 88 -2.93 -3.92 -0.05
C ALA A 88 -2.61 -2.43 0.10
N SER A 89 -3.43 -1.62 -0.55
CA SER A 89 -3.52 -0.17 -0.40
C SER A 89 -4.99 0.24 -0.51
N THR A 90 -5.30 1.53 -0.36
CA THR A 90 -6.66 2.07 -0.54
C THR A 90 -7.34 1.55 -1.81
N ALA A 91 -6.60 1.41 -2.93
CA ALA A 91 -7.17 1.00 -4.21
C ALA A 91 -7.73 -0.43 -4.25
N ALA A 92 -7.10 -1.35 -3.49
CA ALA A 92 -7.47 -2.76 -3.48
C ALA A 92 -8.57 -3.09 -2.48
N LEU A 93 -8.98 -2.12 -1.66
CA LEU A 93 -9.98 -2.29 -0.61
C LEU A 93 -11.11 -1.28 -0.79
N ASP A 94 -12.34 -1.74 -0.62
CA ASP A 94 -13.54 -0.92 -0.55
C ASP A 94 -14.40 -1.32 0.66
N GLU A 95 -15.53 -0.66 0.86
CA GLU A 95 -16.45 -0.94 1.98
C GLU A 95 -17.02 -2.37 1.93
N LYS A 96 -17.04 -3.00 0.75
CA LYS A 96 -17.61 -4.34 0.55
C LYS A 96 -16.61 -5.44 0.88
N ASN A 97 -15.36 -5.29 0.39
CA ASN A 97 -14.35 -6.34 0.52
C ASN A 97 -13.47 -6.21 1.76
N VAL A 98 -13.39 -5.05 2.40
CA VAL A 98 -12.54 -4.86 3.59
C VAL A 98 -12.87 -5.82 4.73
N VAL A 99 -14.13 -6.20 4.86
CA VAL A 99 -14.60 -7.15 5.90
C VAL A 99 -14.12 -8.59 5.65
N GLU A 100 -13.62 -8.88 4.45
CA GLU A 100 -13.08 -10.18 4.08
C GLU A 100 -11.62 -10.37 4.53
N PHE A 101 -11.06 -9.36 5.22
CA PHE A 101 -9.66 -9.37 5.63
C PHE A 101 -9.47 -9.17 7.14
N ALA A 102 -8.44 -9.84 7.65
CA ALA A 102 -7.84 -9.58 8.96
C ALA A 102 -6.61 -8.69 8.75
N PRO A 103 -6.61 -7.44 9.24
CA PRO A 103 -5.43 -6.57 9.20
C PRO A 103 -4.27 -7.19 9.98
N VAL A 104 -3.06 -7.17 9.39
CA VAL A 104 -1.85 -7.70 10.00
C VAL A 104 -0.96 -6.57 10.49
N SER A 105 -0.51 -5.70 9.61
CA SER A 105 0.31 -4.54 9.97
C SER A 105 0.31 -3.49 8.85
N LEU A 106 0.26 -2.23 9.22
CA LEU A 106 0.55 -1.11 8.34
C LEU A 106 2.06 -1.10 8.04
N VAL A 107 2.41 -1.28 6.78
CA VAL A 107 3.82 -1.36 6.35
C VAL A 107 4.40 0.04 6.14
N SER A 108 3.67 0.89 5.46
CA SER A 108 4.07 2.27 5.20
C SER A 108 2.83 3.16 5.10
N ALA A 109 2.91 4.35 5.66
CA ALA A 109 1.95 5.43 5.45
C ALA A 109 2.75 6.70 5.13
N SER A 110 2.74 7.11 3.87
CA SER A 110 3.59 8.19 3.38
C SER A 110 2.79 9.16 2.53
N PRO A 111 3.11 10.45 2.58
CA PRO A 111 2.55 11.39 1.63
C PRO A 111 2.95 10.99 0.21
N TYR A 112 2.10 11.29 -0.73
CA TYR A 112 2.43 11.22 -2.15
C TYR A 112 3.26 12.45 -2.54
N ILE A 113 3.97 12.33 -3.64
CA ILE A 113 4.66 13.43 -4.29
C ILE A 113 3.83 13.88 -5.49
N VAL A 114 3.50 15.17 -5.55
CA VAL A 114 3.02 15.80 -6.77
C VAL A 114 4.19 15.86 -7.74
N THR A 115 4.17 14.99 -8.74
CA THR A 115 5.29 14.78 -9.65
C THR A 115 4.89 15.20 -11.05
N ALA A 116 5.79 15.90 -11.74
CA ALA A 116 5.59 16.34 -13.11
C ALA A 116 6.68 15.79 -14.06
N ASN A 117 6.30 15.54 -15.32
CA ASN A 117 7.27 15.34 -16.38
C ASN A 117 8.18 16.58 -16.51
N SER A 118 9.46 16.39 -16.84
CA SER A 118 10.44 17.48 -16.92
C SER A 118 10.07 18.61 -17.89
N LYS A 119 9.22 18.32 -18.90
CA LYS A 119 8.74 19.30 -19.90
C LYS A 119 7.60 20.20 -19.39
N VAL A 120 6.94 19.86 -18.27
CA VAL A 120 5.89 20.71 -17.69
C VAL A 120 6.49 22.02 -17.21
N ALA A 121 5.91 23.14 -17.62
CA ALA A 121 6.41 24.49 -17.28
C ALA A 121 5.96 24.91 -15.86
N ALA A 122 6.22 24.05 -14.85
CA ALA A 122 6.01 24.34 -13.43
C ALA A 122 7.15 23.67 -12.63
N THR A 123 7.60 24.34 -11.57
CA THR A 123 8.67 23.88 -10.67
C THR A 123 8.18 23.72 -9.23
N ASN A 124 6.96 24.15 -8.94
CA ASN A 124 6.29 24.05 -7.64
C ASN A 124 4.78 24.00 -7.82
N VAL A 125 4.06 23.73 -6.73
CA VAL A 125 2.59 23.58 -6.74
C VAL A 125 1.88 24.87 -7.14
N ARG A 126 2.36 26.06 -6.74
CA ARG A 126 1.73 27.34 -7.11
C ARG A 126 1.78 27.58 -8.61
N GLU A 127 2.92 27.32 -9.22
CA GLU A 127 3.09 27.42 -10.68
C GLU A 127 2.24 26.38 -11.41
N LEU A 128 2.12 25.16 -10.85
CA LEU A 128 1.23 24.13 -11.40
C LEU A 128 -0.23 24.60 -11.39
N ILE A 129 -0.70 25.18 -10.29
CA ILE A 129 -2.08 25.70 -10.19
C ILE A 129 -2.29 26.82 -11.23
N ALA A 130 -1.35 27.75 -11.35
CA ALA A 130 -1.44 28.83 -12.32
C ALA A 130 -1.46 28.30 -13.77
N LEU A 131 -0.59 27.34 -14.07
CA LEU A 131 -0.51 26.68 -15.39
C LEU A 131 -1.81 25.95 -15.73
N ALA A 132 -2.37 25.20 -14.77
CA ALA A 132 -3.62 24.47 -14.95
C ALA A 132 -4.82 25.39 -15.14
N LYS A 133 -4.90 26.51 -14.40
CA LYS A 133 -5.94 27.53 -14.60
C LYS A 133 -5.88 28.24 -15.95
N ALA A 134 -4.65 28.46 -16.47
CA ALA A 134 -4.45 29.02 -17.79
C ALA A 134 -4.75 28.05 -18.94
N ASN A 135 -4.78 26.74 -18.65
CA ASN A 135 -4.93 25.68 -19.64
C ASN A 135 -5.93 24.60 -19.17
N PRO A 136 -7.22 24.95 -18.96
CA PRO A 136 -8.20 24.00 -18.45
C PRO A 136 -8.34 22.77 -19.37
N GLY A 137 -8.30 21.57 -18.77
CA GLY A 137 -8.41 20.29 -19.47
C GLY A 137 -7.22 19.90 -20.36
N LYS A 138 -6.13 20.71 -20.42
CA LYS A 138 -4.94 20.41 -21.25
C LYS A 138 -3.87 19.59 -20.54
N LEU A 139 -3.80 19.69 -19.22
CA LEU A 139 -2.88 18.89 -18.43
C LEU A 139 -3.56 17.59 -18.03
N SER A 140 -2.84 16.49 -18.16
CA SER A 140 -3.31 15.17 -17.75
C SER A 140 -2.52 14.63 -16.54
N PHE A 141 -3.17 13.80 -15.75
CA PHE A 141 -2.48 13.05 -14.69
C PHE A 141 -2.76 11.55 -14.79
N GLY A 142 -1.71 10.76 -14.57
CA GLY A 142 -1.80 9.31 -14.46
C GLY A 142 -2.07 8.87 -13.03
N SER A 143 -2.89 7.84 -12.85
CA SER A 143 -3.13 7.21 -11.56
C SER A 143 -2.94 5.70 -11.61
N SER A 144 -2.92 5.05 -10.45
CA SER A 144 -2.86 3.57 -10.36
C SER A 144 -4.21 2.88 -10.58
N GLY A 145 -5.22 3.63 -10.96
CA GLY A 145 -6.59 3.18 -11.24
C GLY A 145 -7.64 4.13 -10.67
N THR A 146 -8.86 4.01 -11.14
CA THR A 146 -10.01 4.79 -10.67
C THR A 146 -10.30 4.42 -9.20
N GLY A 147 -10.49 5.44 -8.34
CA GLY A 147 -10.69 5.23 -6.89
C GLY A 147 -9.40 4.97 -6.09
N ALA A 148 -8.24 4.78 -6.75
CA ALA A 148 -6.97 4.69 -6.06
C ALA A 148 -6.60 5.99 -5.33
N ALA A 149 -5.82 5.90 -4.24
CA ALA A 149 -5.39 7.09 -3.49
C ALA A 149 -4.64 8.10 -4.36
N SER A 150 -3.90 7.67 -5.39
CA SER A 150 -3.28 8.55 -6.39
C SER A 150 -4.29 9.34 -7.23
N HIS A 151 -5.41 8.71 -7.60
CA HIS A 151 -6.53 9.37 -8.27
C HIS A 151 -7.22 10.34 -7.32
N LEU A 152 -7.61 9.88 -6.14
CA LEU A 152 -8.34 10.67 -5.15
C LEU A 152 -7.52 11.86 -4.64
N SER A 153 -6.20 11.72 -4.51
CA SER A 153 -5.30 12.83 -4.20
C SER A 153 -5.34 13.92 -5.27
N ALA A 154 -5.36 13.52 -6.56
CA ALA A 154 -5.46 14.47 -7.65
C ALA A 154 -6.86 15.13 -7.74
N GLU A 155 -7.92 14.37 -7.51
CA GLU A 155 -9.29 14.91 -7.50
C GLU A 155 -9.51 15.90 -6.34
N LEU A 156 -8.96 15.60 -5.15
CA LEU A 156 -8.94 16.56 -4.04
C LEU A 156 -8.19 17.84 -4.43
N PHE A 157 -7.04 17.69 -5.10
CA PHE A 157 -6.28 18.84 -5.61
C PHE A 157 -7.07 19.66 -6.61
N LYS A 158 -7.72 19.01 -7.60
CA LYS A 158 -8.58 19.68 -8.59
C LYS A 158 -9.68 20.48 -7.92
N SER A 159 -10.40 19.83 -7.00
CA SER A 159 -11.51 20.46 -6.26
C SER A 159 -11.05 21.68 -5.46
N MET A 160 -9.99 21.54 -4.66
CA MET A 160 -9.50 22.62 -3.80
C MET A 160 -8.84 23.75 -4.58
N ALA A 161 -8.14 23.47 -5.68
CA ALA A 161 -7.47 24.46 -6.52
C ALA A 161 -8.42 25.13 -7.54
N GLY A 162 -9.59 24.55 -7.79
CA GLY A 162 -10.50 24.98 -8.85
C GLY A 162 -9.86 24.87 -10.23
N VAL A 163 -9.23 23.72 -10.52
CA VAL A 163 -8.55 23.45 -11.80
C VAL A 163 -9.12 22.21 -12.48
N ASP A 164 -9.02 22.17 -13.80
CA ASP A 164 -9.42 21.01 -14.59
C ASP A 164 -8.17 20.29 -15.12
N LEU A 165 -8.03 18.98 -14.72
CA LEU A 165 -6.99 18.06 -15.16
C LEU A 165 -7.64 16.80 -15.69
N LEU A 166 -7.15 16.29 -16.83
CA LEU A 166 -7.64 15.06 -17.45
C LEU A 166 -7.09 13.84 -16.71
N HIS A 167 -7.95 12.98 -16.18
CA HIS A 167 -7.54 11.73 -15.55
C HIS A 167 -7.28 10.63 -16.58
N VAL A 168 -6.14 9.95 -16.45
CA VAL A 168 -5.76 8.77 -17.23
C VAL A 168 -5.51 7.61 -16.26
N PRO A 169 -6.45 6.64 -16.13
CA PRO A 169 -6.29 5.51 -15.24
C PRO A 169 -5.38 4.43 -15.83
N TYR A 170 -4.52 3.84 -15.01
CA TYR A 170 -3.66 2.69 -15.32
C TYR A 170 -3.94 1.52 -14.37
N LYS A 171 -3.44 0.33 -14.72
CA LYS A 171 -3.56 -0.87 -13.87
C LYS A 171 -2.55 -0.90 -12.70
N GLY A 172 -1.91 0.24 -12.41
CA GLY A 172 -0.94 0.38 -11.32
C GLY A 172 0.07 1.51 -11.59
N THR A 173 0.79 1.89 -10.53
CA THR A 173 1.72 3.03 -10.53
C THR A 173 2.86 2.87 -11.54
N GLY A 174 3.35 1.64 -11.76
CA GLY A 174 4.49 1.39 -12.67
C GLY A 174 4.18 1.74 -14.13
N GLN A 175 2.98 1.40 -14.62
CA GLN A 175 2.56 1.76 -15.98
C GLN A 175 2.37 3.27 -16.14
N ALA A 176 1.71 3.91 -15.17
CA ALA A 176 1.54 5.36 -15.15
C ALA A 176 2.88 6.10 -15.12
N LEU A 177 3.87 5.58 -14.37
CA LEU A 177 5.23 6.14 -14.34
C LEU A 177 5.91 6.06 -15.70
N THR A 178 5.77 4.95 -16.42
CA THR A 178 6.34 4.81 -17.77
C THR A 178 5.82 5.88 -18.69
N ASP A 179 4.51 6.14 -18.69
CA ASP A 179 3.88 7.17 -19.51
C ASP A 179 4.19 8.58 -19.03
N LEU A 180 4.36 8.80 -17.72
CA LEU A 180 4.85 10.06 -17.19
C LEU A 180 6.28 10.36 -17.68
N LEU A 181 7.18 9.39 -17.64
CA LEU A 181 8.55 9.53 -18.13
C LEU A 181 8.61 9.82 -19.64
N ALA A 182 7.75 9.17 -20.41
CA ALA A 182 7.62 9.41 -21.85
C ALA A 182 6.97 10.77 -22.19
N GLY A 183 6.22 11.35 -21.25
CA GLY A 183 5.47 12.59 -21.42
C GLY A 183 4.09 12.40 -22.05
N HIS A 184 3.56 11.16 -22.07
CA HIS A 184 2.18 10.86 -22.48
C HIS A 184 1.16 11.39 -21.47
N VAL A 185 1.52 11.44 -20.18
CA VAL A 185 0.82 12.18 -19.14
C VAL A 185 1.75 13.24 -18.53
N ASN A 186 1.16 14.32 -18.01
CA ASN A 186 1.92 15.45 -17.50
C ASN A 186 2.31 15.30 -16.03
N LEU A 187 1.43 14.70 -15.23
CA LEU A 187 1.50 14.70 -13.77
C LEU A 187 1.20 13.30 -13.22
N MET A 188 1.68 13.06 -12.01
CA MET A 188 1.24 11.98 -11.12
C MET A 188 1.25 12.45 -9.67
N PHE A 189 0.29 11.97 -8.88
CA PHE A 189 0.33 11.97 -7.42
C PHE A 189 0.79 10.56 -7.01
N ALA A 190 2.08 10.40 -6.74
CA ALA A 190 2.69 9.09 -6.70
C ALA A 190 3.41 8.79 -5.38
N PRO A 191 3.45 7.51 -4.96
CA PRO A 191 4.28 7.11 -3.84
C PRO A 191 5.75 7.50 -4.08
N ALA A 192 6.40 8.04 -3.06
CA ALA A 192 7.78 8.53 -3.15
C ALA A 192 8.75 7.45 -3.66
N GLN A 193 8.63 6.21 -3.14
CA GLN A 193 9.48 5.09 -3.55
C GLN A 193 9.41 4.74 -5.05
N THR A 194 8.35 5.19 -5.74
CA THR A 194 8.21 4.98 -7.18
C THR A 194 8.89 6.06 -8.01
N VAL A 195 8.82 7.33 -7.57
CA VAL A 195 9.23 8.48 -8.40
C VAL A 195 10.59 9.06 -8.00
N MET A 196 11.03 8.89 -6.75
CA MET A 196 12.26 9.51 -6.26
C MET A 196 13.52 9.16 -7.04
N PRO A 197 13.77 7.91 -7.50
CA PRO A 197 14.93 7.62 -8.35
C PRO A 197 14.94 8.45 -9.64
N HIS A 198 13.77 8.77 -10.18
CA HIS A 198 13.62 9.57 -11.40
C HIS A 198 13.71 11.08 -11.13
N VAL A 199 13.29 11.52 -9.96
CA VAL A 199 13.47 12.91 -9.48
C VAL A 199 14.96 13.17 -9.25
N GLN A 200 15.64 12.28 -8.54
CA GLN A 200 17.09 12.37 -8.26
C GLN A 200 17.93 12.37 -9.54
N SER A 201 17.52 11.64 -10.58
CA SER A 201 18.17 11.64 -11.89
C SER A 201 17.75 12.80 -12.81
N GLY A 202 16.90 13.72 -12.36
CA GLY A 202 16.42 14.89 -13.13
C GLY A 202 15.42 14.58 -14.25
N LYS A 203 14.95 13.34 -14.37
CA LYS A 203 13.95 12.94 -15.38
C LYS A 203 12.55 13.42 -15.04
N LEU A 204 12.25 13.58 -13.76
CA LEU A 204 10.99 14.11 -13.24
C LEU A 204 11.25 15.28 -12.29
N LYS A 205 10.21 16.08 -12.05
CA LYS A 205 10.18 17.16 -11.06
C LYS A 205 9.27 16.78 -9.91
N ALA A 206 9.74 16.97 -8.66
CA ALA A 206 8.90 16.92 -7.47
C ALA A 206 8.42 18.34 -7.16
N LEU A 207 7.11 18.57 -7.15
CA LEU A 207 6.52 19.91 -6.98
C LEU A 207 6.06 20.18 -5.55
N GLY A 208 5.71 19.13 -4.80
CA GLY A 208 5.27 19.22 -3.42
C GLY A 208 4.87 17.86 -2.86
N VAL A 209 4.73 17.76 -1.54
CA VAL A 209 4.22 16.57 -0.86
C VAL A 209 2.77 16.76 -0.45
N THR A 210 2.01 15.67 -0.47
CA THR A 210 0.55 15.69 -0.23
C THR A 210 0.16 15.57 1.25
N GLY A 211 1.14 15.37 2.14
CA GLY A 211 0.88 15.27 3.58
C GLY A 211 0.54 16.61 4.23
N ALA A 212 -0.07 16.55 5.42
CA ALA A 212 -0.33 17.73 6.26
C ALA A 212 0.97 18.42 6.73
N ARG A 213 2.08 17.66 6.76
CA ARG A 213 3.42 18.12 7.14
C ARG A 213 4.41 17.71 6.08
N ARG A 214 5.55 18.42 6.00
CA ARG A 214 6.67 18.02 5.16
C ARG A 214 7.15 16.62 5.53
N SER A 215 7.59 15.86 4.53
CA SER A 215 8.17 14.55 4.77
C SER A 215 9.53 14.68 5.45
N GLN A 216 9.81 13.80 6.42
CA GLN A 216 11.13 13.76 7.07
C GLN A 216 12.25 13.40 6.07
N THR A 217 11.91 12.67 5.02
CA THR A 217 12.87 12.28 3.97
C THR A 217 13.04 13.33 2.88
N LEU A 218 12.13 14.32 2.81
CA LEU A 218 12.12 15.40 1.81
C LEU A 218 11.80 16.75 2.48
N PRO A 219 12.62 17.22 3.45
CA PRO A 219 12.30 18.39 4.27
C PRO A 219 12.26 19.69 3.47
N ASP A 220 12.98 19.76 2.35
CA ASP A 220 13.01 20.93 1.48
C ASP A 220 11.81 21.02 0.55
N LEU A 221 11.07 19.92 0.35
CA LEU A 221 9.91 19.89 -0.51
C LEU A 221 8.66 20.37 0.27
N PRO A 222 8.04 21.50 -0.10
CA PRO A 222 6.90 22.05 0.62
C PRO A 222 5.68 21.14 0.47
N THR A 223 4.74 21.25 1.42
CA THR A 223 3.44 20.60 1.28
C THR A 223 2.56 21.35 0.27
N VAL A 224 1.58 20.63 -0.28
CA VAL A 224 0.53 21.24 -1.11
C VAL A 224 -0.23 22.29 -0.29
N ALA A 225 -0.45 22.05 1.01
CA ALA A 225 -1.10 23.00 1.92
C ALA A 225 -0.30 24.31 2.06
N GLU A 226 1.03 24.22 2.30
CA GLU A 226 1.93 25.38 2.35
C GLU A 226 2.00 26.15 1.02
N SER A 227 1.71 25.46 -0.09
CA SER A 227 1.82 25.98 -1.44
C SER A 227 0.55 26.62 -1.98
N GLY A 228 -0.45 26.87 -1.12
CA GLY A 228 -1.63 27.64 -1.48
C GLY A 228 -2.96 26.89 -1.41
N LEU A 229 -2.99 25.65 -0.91
CA LEU A 229 -4.21 24.88 -0.67
C LEU A 229 -4.32 24.50 0.82
N PRO A 230 -4.56 25.46 1.72
CA PRO A 230 -4.61 25.17 3.15
C PRO A 230 -5.67 24.11 3.46
N GLY A 231 -5.30 23.13 4.32
CA GLY A 231 -6.15 21.99 4.65
C GLY A 231 -6.07 20.82 3.65
N TYR A 232 -5.29 20.94 2.57
CA TYR A 232 -5.04 19.79 1.69
C TYR A 232 -4.20 18.74 2.42
N GLU A 233 -4.69 17.52 2.44
CA GLU A 233 -3.97 16.37 2.95
C GLU A 233 -4.40 15.10 2.22
N ALA A 234 -3.43 14.34 1.70
CA ALA A 234 -3.63 13.02 1.14
C ALA A 234 -2.41 12.13 1.45
N VAL A 235 -2.66 10.96 2.04
CA VAL A 235 -1.63 10.00 2.42
C VAL A 235 -1.92 8.67 1.72
N GLY A 236 -0.92 8.12 1.07
CA GLY A 236 -0.97 6.76 0.55
C GLY A 236 -0.41 5.79 1.57
N TRP A 237 -0.95 4.58 1.59
CA TRP A 237 -0.46 3.55 2.49
C TRP A 237 -0.36 2.19 1.80
N PHE A 238 0.47 1.34 2.38
CA PHE A 238 0.58 -0.07 2.07
C PHE A 238 0.56 -0.87 3.37
N GLY A 239 -0.14 -1.99 3.37
CA GLY A 239 -0.26 -2.84 4.55
C GLY A 239 -0.49 -4.30 4.21
N LEU A 240 -0.09 -5.17 5.12
CA LEU A 240 -0.30 -6.60 5.03
C LEU A 240 -1.64 -6.97 5.64
N LEU A 241 -2.43 -7.77 4.89
CA LEU A 241 -3.68 -8.35 5.37
C LEU A 241 -3.70 -9.85 5.06
N ALA A 242 -4.44 -10.58 5.89
CA ALA A 242 -4.74 -12.00 5.74
C ALA A 242 -6.23 -12.20 5.47
N PRO A 243 -6.71 -13.38 5.03
CA PRO A 243 -8.15 -13.69 4.99
C PRO A 243 -8.80 -13.51 6.37
N ALA A 244 -10.05 -13.03 6.42
CA ALA A 244 -10.74 -12.65 7.65
C ALA A 244 -10.80 -13.76 8.71
N ALA A 245 -10.96 -15.01 8.27
CA ALA A 245 -11.05 -16.18 9.16
C ALA A 245 -9.67 -16.68 9.65
N THR A 246 -8.56 -15.99 9.37
CA THR A 246 -7.22 -16.37 9.86
C THR A 246 -7.19 -16.33 11.39
N PRO A 247 -6.69 -17.39 12.06
CA PRO A 247 -6.65 -17.46 13.52
C PRO A 247 -5.94 -16.23 14.14
N LYS A 248 -6.50 -15.66 15.19
CA LYS A 248 -5.94 -14.46 15.86
C LYS A 248 -4.48 -14.63 16.28
N ALA A 249 -4.11 -15.82 16.77
CA ALA A 249 -2.72 -16.11 17.14
C ALA A 249 -1.77 -16.05 15.94
N THR A 250 -2.21 -16.51 14.75
CA THR A 250 -1.46 -16.41 13.49
C THR A 250 -1.32 -14.96 13.05
N VAL A 251 -2.40 -14.19 13.10
CA VAL A 251 -2.38 -12.74 12.76
C VAL A 251 -1.42 -11.99 13.70
N ALA A 252 -1.48 -12.24 15.00
CA ALA A 252 -0.59 -11.62 15.98
C ALA A 252 0.89 -11.94 15.72
N LYS A 253 1.21 -13.21 15.37
CA LYS A 253 2.57 -13.60 15.00
C LYS A 253 3.02 -12.92 13.72
N LEU A 254 2.20 -12.92 12.66
CA LEU A 254 2.50 -12.24 11.40
C LEU A 254 2.76 -10.75 11.62
N SER A 255 1.94 -10.10 12.45
CA SER A 255 2.11 -8.69 12.82
C SER A 255 3.42 -8.44 13.57
N ALA A 256 3.71 -9.25 14.59
CA ALA A 256 4.96 -9.13 15.34
C ALA A 256 6.20 -9.28 14.45
N ASP A 257 6.19 -10.26 13.53
CA ASP A 257 7.30 -10.52 12.61
C ASP A 257 7.44 -9.40 11.56
N ALA A 258 6.32 -8.91 10.99
CA ALA A 258 6.33 -7.78 10.06
C ALA A 258 6.89 -6.52 10.74
N ASN A 259 6.43 -6.20 11.95
CA ASN A 259 6.90 -5.05 12.73
C ASN A 259 8.38 -5.17 13.10
N ARG A 260 8.85 -6.39 13.42
CA ARG A 260 10.28 -6.67 13.64
C ARG A 260 11.10 -6.36 12.39
N VAL A 261 10.63 -6.75 11.20
CA VAL A 261 11.31 -6.43 9.92
C VAL A 261 11.32 -4.93 9.67
N LEU A 262 10.20 -4.25 9.86
CA LEU A 262 10.08 -2.79 9.70
C LEU A 262 10.98 -1.99 10.67
N ALA A 263 11.31 -2.57 11.82
CA ALA A 263 12.21 -1.97 12.80
C ALA A 263 13.70 -2.21 12.48
N MET A 264 14.04 -3.12 11.54
CA MET A 264 15.44 -3.38 11.16
C MET A 264 16.05 -2.15 10.50
N ARG A 265 17.27 -1.81 10.91
CA ARG A 265 17.96 -0.60 10.46
C ARG A 265 18.10 -0.56 8.92
N ASP A 266 18.58 -1.63 8.31
CA ASP A 266 18.79 -1.72 6.86
C ASP A 266 17.48 -1.67 6.05
N VAL A 267 16.36 -2.19 6.60
CA VAL A 267 15.02 -2.07 6.01
C VAL A 267 14.56 -0.60 6.08
N ARG A 268 14.65 0.01 7.27
CA ARG A 268 14.29 1.42 7.46
C ARG A 268 15.08 2.34 6.56
N GLU A 269 16.41 2.18 6.50
CA GLU A 269 17.28 2.99 5.65
C GLU A 269 16.91 2.87 4.16
N LYS A 270 16.63 1.64 3.69
CA LYS A 270 16.15 1.42 2.31
C LYS A 270 14.79 2.07 2.03
N MET A 271 13.83 1.91 2.94
CA MET A 271 12.51 2.52 2.78
C MET A 271 12.59 4.04 2.80
N LEU A 272 13.29 4.62 3.78
CA LEU A 272 13.47 6.07 3.90
C LEU A 272 14.26 6.65 2.71
N GLY A 273 15.28 5.95 2.22
CA GLY A 273 16.03 6.35 1.02
C GLY A 273 15.16 6.43 -0.24
N LEU A 274 14.04 5.72 -0.26
CA LEU A 274 13.03 5.81 -1.30
C LEU A 274 11.89 6.79 -0.97
N GLY A 275 11.94 7.45 0.19
CA GLY A 275 10.88 8.35 0.66
C GLY A 275 9.65 7.64 1.21
N ALA A 276 9.74 6.34 1.49
CA ALA A 276 8.68 5.58 2.14
C ALA A 276 8.92 5.56 3.66
N GLU A 277 7.96 6.04 4.43
CA GLU A 277 8.04 6.07 5.89
C GLU A 277 7.56 4.72 6.46
N PRO A 278 8.45 3.90 7.08
CA PRO A 278 8.05 2.66 7.71
C PRO A 278 7.10 2.97 8.87
N ALA A 279 5.95 2.29 8.92
CA ALA A 279 4.97 2.49 9.98
C ALA A 279 5.14 1.44 11.10
N GLY A 280 4.51 0.30 10.98
CA GLY A 280 4.43 -0.73 12.02
C GLY A 280 3.40 -0.37 13.09
N ASN A 281 2.42 -1.25 13.30
CA ASN A 281 1.39 -1.07 14.31
C ASN A 281 0.75 -2.41 14.67
N THR A 282 -0.16 -2.41 15.65
CA THR A 282 -0.96 -3.58 15.98
C THR A 282 -2.05 -3.84 14.94
N PRO A 283 -2.57 -5.07 14.84
CA PRO A 283 -3.72 -5.38 13.99
C PRO A 283 -4.94 -4.49 14.24
N GLU A 284 -5.21 -4.16 15.51
CA GLU A 284 -6.32 -3.31 15.94
C GLU A 284 -6.15 -1.85 15.49
N GLU A 285 -4.95 -1.31 15.66
CA GLU A 285 -4.60 0.04 15.18
C GLU A 285 -4.69 0.12 13.65
N PHE A 286 -4.20 -0.92 12.94
CA PHE A 286 -4.29 -0.96 11.50
C PHE A 286 -5.74 -1.08 11.03
N ALA A 287 -6.56 -1.90 11.69
CA ALA A 287 -8.00 -1.98 11.41
C ALA A 287 -8.70 -0.62 11.58
N SER A 288 -8.36 0.12 12.64
CA SER A 288 -8.91 1.46 12.87
C SER A 288 -8.47 2.45 11.80
N PHE A 289 -7.19 2.41 11.41
CA PHE A 289 -6.63 3.22 10.33
C PHE A 289 -7.35 2.98 9.00
N VAL A 290 -7.53 1.71 8.58
CA VAL A 290 -8.21 1.35 7.32
C VAL A 290 -9.65 1.84 7.32
N ARG A 291 -10.39 1.69 8.42
CA ARG A 291 -11.77 2.21 8.52
C ARG A 291 -11.83 3.73 8.36
N GLY A 292 -10.90 4.46 9.00
CA GLY A 292 -10.82 5.91 8.90
C GLY A 292 -10.49 6.38 7.48
N ASP A 293 -9.53 5.71 6.83
CA ASP A 293 -9.10 5.99 5.46
C ASP A 293 -10.25 5.77 4.48
N GLN A 294 -10.97 4.65 4.59
CA GLN A 294 -12.13 4.37 3.74
C GLN A 294 -13.24 5.37 3.91
N ALA A 295 -13.60 5.74 5.15
CA ALA A 295 -14.65 6.72 5.40
C ALA A 295 -14.30 8.09 4.76
N LYS A 296 -13.04 8.50 4.83
CA LYS A 296 -12.54 9.74 4.20
C LYS A 296 -12.71 9.70 2.68
N TRP A 297 -12.24 8.63 2.05
CA TRP A 297 -12.24 8.54 0.59
C TRP A 297 -13.63 8.27 0.02
N SER A 298 -14.47 7.47 0.67
CA SER A 298 -15.88 7.27 0.29
C SER A 298 -16.63 8.60 0.27
N ARG A 299 -16.40 9.45 1.28
CA ARG A 299 -16.99 10.77 1.32
C ARG A 299 -16.54 11.64 0.13
N LEU A 300 -15.23 11.70 -0.15
CA LEU A 300 -14.67 12.46 -1.27
C LEU A 300 -15.22 11.96 -2.62
N MET A 301 -15.25 10.65 -2.83
CA MET A 301 -15.78 10.04 -4.06
C MET A 301 -17.23 10.43 -4.29
N LYS A 302 -18.05 10.37 -3.23
CA LYS A 302 -19.47 10.78 -3.31
C LYS A 302 -19.62 12.25 -3.66
N GLU A 303 -18.83 13.15 -3.03
CA GLU A 303 -18.85 14.59 -3.29
C GLU A 303 -18.35 14.91 -4.71
N ALA A 304 -17.39 14.16 -5.24
CA ALA A 304 -16.82 14.36 -6.58
C ALA A 304 -17.54 13.58 -7.69
N GLY A 305 -18.57 12.77 -7.38
CA GLY A 305 -19.28 11.94 -8.35
C GLY A 305 -18.44 10.81 -8.95
N ILE A 306 -17.42 10.34 -8.22
CA ILE A 306 -16.52 9.28 -8.68
C ILE A 306 -17.09 7.91 -8.30
N THR A 307 -17.27 7.05 -9.30
CA THR A 307 -17.64 5.65 -9.10
C THR A 307 -16.40 4.78 -9.32
N PRO A 308 -15.94 4.00 -8.32
CA PRO A 308 -14.86 3.02 -8.54
C PRO A 308 -15.26 1.99 -9.59
N GLU A 309 -14.29 1.54 -10.38
CA GLU A 309 -14.46 0.45 -11.37
C GLU A 309 -14.57 -0.91 -10.70
#